data_bbeb7bfa70d6d9c8f7ebc9f490dafc67
#
_entry.id   bbeb7bfa70d6d9c8f7ebc9f490dafc67
#
_cell.length_a   1.000
_cell.length_b   1.000
_cell.length_c   1.000
_cell.angle_alpha   90.00
_cell.angle_beta   90.00
_cell.angle_gamma   90.00
#
_symmetry.space_group_name_H-M   'P 1'
#
loop_
_entity.id
_entity.type
_entity.pdbx_description
1 polymer ?
#
loop_
_entity_poly.entity_id
_entity_poly.type
_entity_poly.pdbx_seq_one_letter_code
_entity_poly.pdbx_strand_id
1 'polypeptide(L)'
;HYMVPEFVKGQQFKLTWTQLLEEVDEALALGHKVKPVLLGPITYLWLGKVKGEQFDRLSLLNDILPVYQQVLAELAKRGIEWVQIDEPALVLELPQAWLNAYKPAYDALQGQVKLLLTTYFEGVTPNLDTITALPVQGLHVDLVHGKDDVAELHKRLPSDWLLSAGLINGRNVWRADLTEKYAQIKDIVGKRDLWVASSCSLLHSPIDLSVETRLDAEVKSWFAFALQKRHELALLRDALNSGDTAALAEWSAPIQARRHSTRVHNPAVEKRLAAITAQDSQRANVYEVRAEAQRARFKLPAWPTTTIGSFPQTTEIRTLRLDFKKGNLDANNYRTGIAEHIKQAIVEQERLGLDVLVHGEAERNDMVEYFGEHLDGFVFTQNGWVQSYGSRCVKPPIVIGDVSRPAPITVEWAKYAQSLTDKPVKGMLTGPVTILCWSFPREDVSRETIAKQIALCCLLYTSDAADDRI
;
A
#
# COMPACT_ATOMS: atom_id res chain seq x y z
N HIS A 1 9.87 -3.22 9.78
CA HIS A 1 9.59 -4.64 10.02
C HIS A 1 8.33 -4.75 10.87
N TYR A 2 7.35 -5.56 10.46
CA TYR A 2 6.25 -5.92 11.32
C TYR A 2 6.77 -6.78 12.47
N MET A 3 6.32 -6.49 13.68
CA MET A 3 6.43 -7.44 14.78
C MET A 3 5.37 -8.51 14.55
N VAL A 4 5.79 -9.66 14.07
CA VAL A 4 4.93 -10.84 13.99
C VAL A 4 5.15 -11.69 15.23
N PRO A 5 4.12 -12.42 15.72
CA PRO A 5 4.31 -13.32 16.84
C PRO A 5 5.35 -14.40 16.49
N GLU A 6 6.24 -14.68 17.42
CA GLU A 6 7.17 -15.80 17.36
C GLU A 6 6.70 -16.89 18.30
N PHE A 7 6.49 -18.09 17.78
CA PHE A 7 5.96 -19.22 18.52
C PHE A 7 7.03 -20.27 18.80
N VAL A 8 6.99 -20.82 20.00
CA VAL A 8 7.78 -21.99 20.39
C VAL A 8 6.86 -23.18 20.66
N LYS A 9 7.38 -24.38 20.51
CA LYS A 9 6.63 -25.62 20.77
C LYS A 9 6.14 -25.69 22.21
N GLY A 10 4.86 -25.95 22.41
CA GLY A 10 4.24 -26.01 23.74
C GLY A 10 4.05 -24.66 24.43
N GLN A 11 4.02 -23.59 23.64
CA GLN A 11 3.81 -22.24 24.17
C GLN A 11 2.48 -22.13 24.91
N GLN A 12 2.50 -21.49 26.08
CA GLN A 12 1.31 -21.15 26.85
C GLN A 12 0.90 -19.70 26.61
N PHE A 13 -0.41 -19.44 26.60
CA PHE A 13 -0.96 -18.10 26.41
C PHE A 13 -1.72 -17.65 27.66
N LYS A 14 -1.66 -16.35 27.92
CA LYS A 14 -2.47 -15.70 28.96
C LYS A 14 -2.75 -14.26 28.58
N LEU A 15 -3.87 -13.71 29.04
CA LEU A 15 -4.18 -12.30 28.87
C LEU A 15 -3.27 -11.48 29.80
N THR A 16 -2.33 -10.74 29.20
CA THR A 16 -1.36 -9.92 29.92
C THR A 16 -1.48 -8.42 29.64
N TRP A 17 -2.24 -8.06 28.61
CA TRP A 17 -2.38 -6.71 28.12
C TRP A 17 -3.85 -6.29 28.12
N THR A 18 -4.20 -5.28 28.91
CA THR A 18 -5.56 -4.83 29.17
C THR A 18 -5.95 -3.55 28.46
N GLN A 19 -5.03 -2.97 27.68
CA GLN A 19 -5.25 -1.67 27.02
C GLN A 19 -6.53 -1.63 26.19
N LEU A 20 -6.87 -2.70 25.47
CA LEU A 20 -8.13 -2.75 24.72
C LEU A 20 -9.35 -2.52 25.62
N LEU A 21 -9.35 -3.13 26.82
CA LEU A 21 -10.45 -2.99 27.78
C LEU A 21 -10.51 -1.58 28.36
N GLU A 22 -9.36 -0.98 28.65
CA GLU A 22 -9.22 0.40 29.14
C GLU A 22 -9.71 1.41 28.09
N GLU A 23 -9.32 1.25 26.82
CA GLU A 23 -9.78 2.08 25.70
C GLU A 23 -11.30 1.94 25.45
N VAL A 24 -11.85 0.74 25.62
CA VAL A 24 -13.31 0.51 25.57
C VAL A 24 -14.01 1.23 26.72
N ASP A 25 -13.50 1.12 27.94
CA ASP A 25 -14.04 1.79 29.12
C ASP A 25 -14.02 3.32 28.96
N GLU A 26 -12.93 3.89 28.43
CA GLU A 26 -12.82 5.32 28.12
C GLU A 26 -13.86 5.76 27.09
N ALA A 27 -14.00 5.03 26.00
CA ALA A 27 -14.96 5.36 24.94
C ALA A 27 -16.43 5.26 25.43
N LEU A 28 -16.75 4.27 26.24
CA LEU A 28 -18.07 4.14 26.88
C LEU A 28 -18.36 5.29 27.85
N ALA A 29 -17.35 5.70 28.64
CA ALA A 29 -17.47 6.84 29.56
C ALA A 29 -17.73 8.17 28.82
N LEU A 30 -17.24 8.29 27.57
CA LEU A 30 -17.52 9.42 26.67
C LEU A 30 -18.88 9.31 25.96
N GLY A 31 -19.67 8.28 26.23
CA GLY A 31 -21.00 8.08 25.65
C GLY A 31 -21.02 7.48 24.24
N HIS A 32 -19.89 6.92 23.78
CA HIS A 32 -19.81 6.31 22.45
C HIS A 32 -20.31 4.86 22.47
N LYS A 33 -20.97 4.44 21.39
CA LYS A 33 -21.19 3.02 21.08
C LYS A 33 -19.89 2.44 20.48
N VAL A 34 -19.40 1.34 21.06
CA VAL A 34 -18.11 0.76 20.73
C VAL A 34 -18.29 -0.61 20.06
N LYS A 35 -17.55 -0.84 19.03
CA LYS A 35 -17.35 -2.15 18.41
C LYS A 35 -15.84 -2.45 18.45
N PRO A 36 -15.33 -3.17 19.47
CA PRO A 36 -13.93 -3.54 19.57
C PRO A 36 -13.50 -4.42 18.40
N VAL A 37 -12.21 -4.34 18.03
CA VAL A 37 -11.60 -5.10 16.95
C VAL A 37 -10.51 -6.00 17.50
N LEU A 38 -10.56 -7.28 17.18
CA LEU A 38 -9.56 -8.28 17.51
C LEU A 38 -9.02 -8.91 16.22
N LEU A 39 -7.72 -9.17 16.17
CA LEU A 39 -7.18 -10.07 15.14
C LEU A 39 -7.67 -11.48 15.45
N GLY A 40 -8.17 -12.21 14.45
CA GLY A 40 -8.69 -13.54 14.63
C GLY A 40 -7.61 -14.59 14.97
N PRO A 41 -7.95 -15.63 15.74
CA PRO A 41 -6.98 -16.60 16.22
C PRO A 41 -6.29 -17.38 15.09
N ILE A 42 -7.02 -17.68 14.01
CA ILE A 42 -6.44 -18.41 12.87
C ILE A 42 -5.45 -17.51 12.11
N THR A 43 -5.82 -16.27 11.79
CA THR A 43 -4.91 -15.32 11.17
C THR A 43 -3.71 -15.01 12.06
N TYR A 44 -3.89 -14.91 13.39
CA TYR A 44 -2.79 -14.70 14.32
C TYR A 44 -1.74 -15.81 14.24
N LEU A 45 -2.18 -17.08 14.25
CA LEU A 45 -1.30 -18.23 14.09
C LEU A 45 -0.70 -18.30 12.69
N TRP A 46 -1.47 -17.97 11.65
CA TRP A 46 -1.01 -17.94 10.25
C TRP A 46 0.14 -16.97 10.02
N LEU A 47 0.04 -15.76 10.55
CA LEU A 47 1.03 -14.71 10.40
C LEU A 47 2.30 -14.93 11.22
N GLY A 48 2.22 -15.72 12.32
CA GLY A 48 3.33 -15.94 13.21
C GLY A 48 4.44 -16.80 12.60
N LYS A 49 5.59 -16.81 13.26
CA LYS A 49 6.79 -17.57 12.85
C LYS A 49 7.18 -18.55 13.92
N VAL A 50 7.63 -19.73 13.51
CA VAL A 50 8.22 -20.71 14.43
C VAL A 50 9.63 -20.29 14.79
N LYS A 51 9.98 -20.35 16.07
CA LYS A 51 11.31 -20.12 16.60
C LYS A 51 11.82 -21.38 17.33
N GLY A 52 13.05 -21.77 17.04
CA GLY A 52 13.66 -22.98 17.61
C GLY A 52 13.21 -24.24 16.90
N GLU A 53 12.72 -25.25 17.64
CA GLU A 53 12.25 -26.53 17.09
C GLU A 53 11.06 -26.32 16.17
N GLN A 54 11.08 -26.97 15.01
CA GLN A 54 9.97 -26.89 14.04
C GLN A 54 8.75 -27.67 14.54
N PHE A 55 7.57 -27.07 14.43
CA PHE A 55 6.28 -27.67 14.76
C PHE A 55 5.17 -27.02 13.94
N ASP A 56 4.00 -27.66 13.92
CA ASP A 56 2.81 -27.07 13.30
C ASP A 56 2.21 -26.00 14.22
N ARG A 57 2.20 -24.73 13.77
CA ARG A 57 1.64 -23.60 14.52
C ARG A 57 0.15 -23.79 14.83
N LEU A 58 -0.58 -24.50 13.97
CA LEU A 58 -2.00 -24.77 14.16
C LEU A 58 -2.26 -25.61 15.44
N SER A 59 -1.29 -26.38 15.91
CA SER A 59 -1.39 -27.13 17.16
C SER A 59 -1.57 -26.24 18.41
N LEU A 60 -1.24 -24.95 18.32
CA LEU A 60 -1.42 -23.97 19.41
C LEU A 60 -2.86 -23.40 19.48
N LEU A 61 -3.74 -23.79 18.56
CA LEU A 61 -5.09 -23.19 18.50
C LEU A 61 -5.86 -23.40 19.81
N ASN A 62 -5.85 -24.63 20.35
CA ASN A 62 -6.56 -24.96 21.58
C ASN A 62 -5.99 -24.25 22.82
N ASP A 63 -4.73 -23.85 22.77
CA ASP A 63 -4.06 -23.15 23.88
C ASP A 63 -4.36 -21.64 23.86
N ILE A 64 -4.59 -21.04 22.67
CA ILE A 64 -4.89 -19.61 22.53
C ILE A 64 -6.38 -19.29 22.68
N LEU A 65 -7.29 -20.17 22.29
CA LEU A 65 -8.75 -19.95 22.33
C LEU A 65 -9.27 -19.53 23.71
N PRO A 66 -8.82 -20.11 24.86
CA PRO A 66 -9.24 -19.65 26.18
C PRO A 66 -8.95 -18.17 26.46
N VAL A 67 -7.88 -17.63 25.89
CA VAL A 67 -7.56 -16.17 26.03
C VAL A 67 -8.56 -15.33 25.26
N TYR A 68 -8.94 -15.73 24.04
CA TYR A 68 -9.99 -15.04 23.29
C TYR A 68 -11.35 -15.11 24.02
N GLN A 69 -11.71 -16.27 24.55
CA GLN A 69 -12.93 -16.42 25.35
C GLN A 69 -12.93 -15.47 26.56
N GLN A 70 -11.80 -15.35 27.26
CA GLN A 70 -11.65 -14.42 28.37
C GLN A 70 -11.85 -12.95 27.92
N VAL A 71 -11.24 -12.53 26.80
CA VAL A 71 -11.40 -11.18 26.25
C VAL A 71 -12.86 -10.92 25.88
N LEU A 72 -13.53 -11.85 25.19
CA LEU A 72 -14.94 -11.72 24.83
C LEU A 72 -15.85 -11.64 26.06
N ALA A 73 -15.57 -12.44 27.11
CA ALA A 73 -16.28 -12.36 28.39
C ALA A 73 -16.13 -11.00 29.08
N GLU A 74 -14.92 -10.44 29.09
CA GLU A 74 -14.65 -9.09 29.63
C GLU A 74 -15.36 -7.99 28.84
N LEU A 75 -15.45 -8.11 27.53
CA LEU A 75 -16.19 -7.18 26.66
C LEU A 75 -17.72 -7.32 26.87
N ALA A 76 -18.25 -8.55 27.02
CA ALA A 76 -19.65 -8.77 27.33
C ALA A 76 -20.07 -8.15 28.66
N LYS A 77 -19.24 -8.25 29.71
CA LYS A 77 -19.47 -7.60 31.02
C LYS A 77 -19.61 -6.07 30.92
N ARG A 78 -18.96 -5.45 29.91
CA ARG A 78 -19.02 -4.00 29.61
C ARG A 78 -20.23 -3.61 28.75
N GLY A 79 -21.12 -4.56 28.43
CA GLY A 79 -22.29 -4.33 27.59
C GLY A 79 -21.99 -4.19 26.12
N ILE A 80 -20.82 -4.64 25.66
CA ILE A 80 -20.47 -4.65 24.23
C ILE A 80 -21.38 -5.66 23.52
N GLU A 81 -22.10 -5.20 22.51
CA GLU A 81 -23.00 -6.03 21.71
C GLU A 81 -22.26 -6.74 20.56
N TRP A 82 -21.40 -6.01 19.84
CA TRP A 82 -20.67 -6.50 18.68
C TRP A 82 -19.17 -6.44 18.89
N VAL A 83 -18.48 -7.52 18.53
CA VAL A 83 -17.01 -7.57 18.41
C VAL A 83 -16.64 -7.93 16.98
N GLN A 84 -15.79 -7.15 16.37
CA GLN A 84 -15.20 -7.44 15.06
C GLN A 84 -14.00 -8.35 15.24
N ILE A 85 -13.96 -9.46 14.49
CA ILE A 85 -12.82 -10.37 14.46
C ILE A 85 -12.25 -10.40 13.04
N ASP A 86 -11.04 -9.89 12.90
CA ASP A 86 -10.34 -9.76 11.62
C ASP A 86 -9.64 -11.06 11.24
N GLU A 87 -10.15 -11.73 10.20
CA GLU A 87 -9.58 -12.94 9.62
C GLU A 87 -9.21 -12.75 8.14
N PRO A 88 -8.28 -11.84 7.83
CA PRO A 88 -7.86 -11.61 6.46
C PRO A 88 -7.20 -12.83 5.80
N ALA A 89 -6.77 -13.83 6.56
CA ALA A 89 -6.31 -15.10 5.99
C ALA A 89 -7.40 -15.83 5.18
N LEU A 90 -8.69 -15.57 5.44
CA LEU A 90 -9.82 -16.16 4.70
C LEU A 90 -9.94 -15.69 3.24
N VAL A 91 -9.17 -14.71 2.81
CA VAL A 91 -9.11 -14.32 1.38
C VAL A 91 -7.99 -15.03 0.62
N LEU A 92 -7.18 -15.86 1.31
CA LEU A 92 -6.04 -16.58 0.73
C LEU A 92 -6.43 -18.03 0.36
N GLU A 93 -5.64 -18.63 -0.52
CA GLU A 93 -5.65 -20.07 -0.76
C GLU A 93 -4.97 -20.78 0.41
N LEU A 94 -5.73 -21.09 1.46
CA LEU A 94 -5.23 -21.77 2.65
C LEU A 94 -5.17 -23.30 2.44
N PRO A 95 -4.19 -23.98 3.06
CA PRO A 95 -4.21 -25.44 3.16
C PRO A 95 -5.48 -25.93 3.88
N GLN A 96 -6.01 -27.08 3.47
CA GLN A 96 -7.27 -27.60 3.99
C GLN A 96 -7.29 -27.76 5.53
N ALA A 97 -6.16 -28.09 6.14
CA ALA A 97 -6.06 -28.18 7.61
C ALA A 97 -6.38 -26.86 8.30
N TRP A 98 -5.94 -25.74 7.71
CA TRP A 98 -6.22 -24.38 8.22
C TRP A 98 -7.68 -24.00 8.02
N LEU A 99 -8.28 -24.31 6.86
CA LEU A 99 -9.72 -24.09 6.63
C LEU A 99 -10.58 -24.90 7.61
N ASN A 100 -10.22 -26.15 7.86
CA ASN A 100 -10.93 -27.01 8.81
C ASN A 100 -10.85 -26.53 10.27
N ALA A 101 -9.86 -25.71 10.61
CA ALA A 101 -9.68 -25.19 11.95
C ALA A 101 -10.64 -24.04 12.30
N TYR A 102 -11.23 -23.35 11.31
CA TYR A 102 -12.15 -22.24 11.56
C TYR A 102 -13.40 -22.67 12.33
N LYS A 103 -14.09 -23.73 11.89
CA LYS A 103 -15.34 -24.17 12.52
C LYS A 103 -15.17 -24.46 14.02
N PRO A 104 -14.26 -25.34 14.47
CA PRO A 104 -14.08 -25.60 15.91
C PRO A 104 -13.59 -24.36 16.68
N ALA A 105 -12.79 -23.49 16.07
CA ALA A 105 -12.36 -22.25 16.71
C ALA A 105 -13.56 -21.33 17.01
N TYR A 106 -14.41 -21.11 16.03
CA TYR A 106 -15.56 -20.22 16.18
C TYR A 106 -16.70 -20.84 17.00
N ASP A 107 -16.86 -22.18 17.01
CA ASP A 107 -17.74 -22.87 17.95
C ASP A 107 -17.33 -22.60 19.42
N ALA A 108 -16.05 -22.49 19.69
CA ALA A 108 -15.55 -22.15 21.03
C ALA A 108 -15.73 -20.65 21.38
N LEU A 109 -15.81 -19.75 20.40
CA LEU A 109 -15.89 -18.30 20.63
C LEU A 109 -17.34 -17.75 20.68
N GLN A 110 -18.32 -18.51 20.23
CA GLN A 110 -19.71 -18.05 20.14
C GLN A 110 -20.39 -17.82 21.53
N GLY A 111 -21.45 -17.04 21.53
CA GLY A 111 -22.45 -17.01 22.61
C GLY A 111 -22.32 -15.88 23.64
N GLN A 112 -21.21 -15.15 23.69
CA GLN A 112 -21.02 -14.07 24.66
C GLN A 112 -21.41 -12.70 24.10
N VAL A 113 -21.03 -12.45 22.85
CA VAL A 113 -21.28 -11.22 22.08
C VAL A 113 -21.58 -11.62 20.64
N LYS A 114 -22.15 -10.71 19.86
CA LYS A 114 -22.29 -10.89 18.41
C LYS A 114 -20.93 -10.72 17.74
N LEU A 115 -20.55 -11.67 16.88
CA LEU A 115 -19.29 -11.65 16.16
C LEU A 115 -19.50 -11.16 14.73
N LEU A 116 -18.77 -10.12 14.33
CA LEU A 116 -18.62 -9.68 12.96
C LEU A 116 -17.30 -10.26 12.42
N LEU A 117 -17.39 -11.34 11.65
CA LEU A 117 -16.23 -11.85 10.91
C LEU A 117 -15.82 -10.85 9.84
N THR A 118 -14.56 -10.44 9.81
CA THR A 118 -14.10 -9.38 8.94
C THR A 118 -12.95 -9.84 8.06
N THR A 119 -13.11 -9.66 6.76
CA THR A 119 -12.10 -9.94 5.74
C THR A 119 -11.82 -8.68 4.92
N TYR A 120 -10.61 -8.57 4.38
CA TYR A 120 -10.23 -7.43 3.54
C TYR A 120 -9.06 -7.76 2.62
N PHE A 121 -8.82 -6.90 1.62
CA PHE A 121 -7.78 -6.89 0.59
C PHE A 121 -8.03 -7.78 -0.62
N GLU A 122 -8.91 -8.77 -0.53
CA GLU A 122 -9.38 -9.62 -1.63
C GLU A 122 -10.79 -10.13 -1.36
N GLY A 123 -11.36 -10.89 -2.31
CA GLY A 123 -12.68 -11.48 -2.22
C GLY A 123 -12.74 -12.76 -1.39
N VAL A 124 -13.93 -13.08 -0.90
CA VAL A 124 -14.20 -14.24 -0.04
C VAL A 124 -14.78 -15.44 -0.78
N THR A 125 -15.18 -15.29 -2.05
CA THR A 125 -15.85 -16.33 -2.83
C THR A 125 -15.17 -17.70 -2.76
N PRO A 126 -13.82 -17.83 -2.84
CA PRO A 126 -13.16 -19.13 -2.76
C PRO A 126 -13.38 -19.89 -1.44
N ASN A 127 -13.56 -19.16 -0.33
CA ASN A 127 -13.71 -19.74 1.02
C ASN A 127 -15.11 -19.53 1.61
N LEU A 128 -16.09 -19.12 0.79
CA LEU A 128 -17.41 -18.74 1.27
C LEU A 128 -18.15 -19.90 1.95
N ASP A 129 -17.94 -21.15 1.51
CA ASP A 129 -18.54 -22.33 2.16
C ASP A 129 -18.01 -22.54 3.58
N THR A 130 -16.71 -22.31 3.80
CA THR A 130 -16.13 -22.30 5.15
C THR A 130 -16.73 -21.19 5.99
N ILE A 131 -16.82 -19.96 5.46
CA ILE A 131 -17.33 -18.77 6.14
C ILE A 131 -18.78 -18.98 6.56
N THR A 132 -19.66 -19.43 5.68
CA THR A 132 -21.09 -19.60 5.96
C THR A 132 -21.41 -20.71 6.95
N ALA A 133 -20.46 -21.62 7.22
CA ALA A 133 -20.58 -22.65 8.24
C ALA A 133 -20.21 -22.17 9.67
N LEU A 134 -19.72 -20.93 9.83
CA LEU A 134 -19.29 -20.41 11.12
C LEU A 134 -20.46 -19.85 11.92
N PRO A 135 -20.47 -20.00 13.26
CA PRO A 135 -21.53 -19.50 14.14
C PRO A 135 -21.29 -18.02 14.47
N VAL A 136 -21.30 -17.16 13.45
CA VAL A 136 -21.16 -15.69 13.58
C VAL A 136 -22.45 -14.98 13.18
N GLN A 137 -22.62 -13.74 13.52
CA GLN A 137 -23.83 -12.97 13.27
C GLN A 137 -23.70 -11.95 12.15
N GLY A 138 -22.51 -11.82 11.57
CA GLY A 138 -22.29 -10.94 10.42
C GLY A 138 -20.96 -11.19 9.74
N LEU A 139 -20.89 -10.72 8.51
CA LEU A 139 -19.69 -10.75 7.66
C LEU A 139 -19.39 -9.36 7.13
N HIS A 140 -18.16 -8.92 7.25
CA HIS A 140 -17.63 -7.78 6.52
C HIS A 140 -16.81 -8.26 5.34
N VAL A 141 -17.05 -7.66 4.16
CA VAL A 141 -16.34 -7.97 2.90
C VAL A 141 -15.79 -6.71 2.27
N ASP A 142 -14.62 -6.81 1.66
CA ASP A 142 -14.00 -5.77 0.86
C ASP A 142 -14.57 -5.81 -0.57
N LEU A 143 -15.49 -4.90 -0.88
CA LEU A 143 -16.13 -4.78 -2.20
C LEU A 143 -15.36 -3.84 -3.16
N VAL A 144 -14.15 -3.44 -2.78
CA VAL A 144 -13.25 -2.62 -3.60
C VAL A 144 -12.16 -3.47 -4.25
N HIS A 145 -11.44 -4.24 -3.42
CA HIS A 145 -10.36 -5.11 -3.88
C HIS A 145 -10.87 -6.53 -4.19
N GLY A 146 -11.87 -6.98 -3.43
CA GLY A 146 -12.60 -8.20 -3.75
C GLY A 146 -13.45 -8.02 -4.99
N LYS A 147 -13.57 -9.08 -5.80
CA LYS A 147 -14.43 -9.12 -6.99
C LYS A 147 -15.75 -9.83 -6.69
N ASP A 148 -16.13 -9.90 -5.42
CA ASP A 148 -17.35 -10.56 -4.99
C ASP A 148 -18.57 -9.80 -5.51
N ASP A 149 -19.54 -10.52 -6.06
CA ASP A 149 -20.83 -10.00 -6.42
C ASP A 149 -21.74 -9.89 -5.21
N VAL A 150 -22.23 -8.67 -4.93
CA VAL A 150 -23.07 -8.39 -3.75
C VAL A 150 -24.37 -9.21 -3.78
N ALA A 151 -24.96 -9.42 -4.98
CA ALA A 151 -26.19 -10.18 -5.11
C ALA A 151 -25.97 -11.67 -4.83
N GLU A 152 -24.82 -12.21 -5.25
CA GLU A 152 -24.45 -13.60 -4.92
C GLU A 152 -24.13 -13.79 -3.43
N LEU A 153 -23.42 -12.84 -2.82
CA LEU A 153 -23.21 -12.82 -1.38
C LEU A 153 -24.56 -12.79 -0.63
N HIS A 154 -25.48 -11.91 -1.05
CA HIS A 154 -26.82 -11.81 -0.44
C HIS A 154 -27.58 -13.14 -0.49
N LYS A 155 -27.49 -13.89 -1.58
CA LYS A 155 -28.17 -15.20 -1.73
C LYS A 155 -27.53 -16.31 -0.90
N ARG A 156 -26.20 -16.30 -0.78
CA ARG A 156 -25.44 -17.40 -0.13
C ARG A 156 -25.28 -17.23 1.37
N LEU A 157 -25.26 -15.98 1.87
CA LEU A 157 -25.16 -15.71 3.31
C LEU A 157 -26.47 -16.07 4.03
N PRO A 158 -26.41 -16.59 5.27
CA PRO A 158 -27.60 -16.78 6.09
C PRO A 158 -28.44 -15.50 6.16
N SER A 159 -29.77 -15.63 6.13
CA SER A 159 -30.69 -14.49 6.01
C SER A 159 -30.68 -13.56 7.23
N ASP A 160 -30.30 -14.11 8.39
CA ASP A 160 -30.20 -13.40 9.67
C ASP A 160 -28.82 -12.77 9.93
N TRP A 161 -27.85 -12.98 9.00
CA TRP A 161 -26.56 -12.33 9.12
C TRP A 161 -26.59 -10.89 8.65
N LEU A 162 -25.94 -10.03 9.45
CA LEU A 162 -25.58 -8.68 9.03
C LEU A 162 -24.52 -8.74 7.94
N LEU A 163 -24.69 -7.98 6.85
CA LEU A 163 -23.66 -7.72 5.87
C LEU A 163 -23.04 -6.33 6.11
N SER A 164 -21.76 -6.30 6.42
CA SER A 164 -20.96 -5.07 6.43
C SER A 164 -20.26 -4.90 5.09
N ALA A 165 -20.75 -3.98 4.28
CA ALA A 165 -20.27 -3.77 2.91
C ALA A 165 -19.14 -2.74 2.87
N GLY A 166 -17.93 -3.19 2.59
CA GLY A 166 -16.73 -2.37 2.44
C GLY A 166 -16.67 -1.65 1.09
N LEU A 167 -17.45 -0.60 0.93
CA LEU A 167 -17.66 0.12 -0.33
C LEU A 167 -16.66 1.24 -0.58
N ILE A 168 -16.16 1.88 0.48
CA ILE A 168 -15.22 3.00 0.41
C ILE A 168 -13.80 2.50 0.56
N ASN A 169 -12.95 2.75 -0.43
CA ASN A 169 -11.57 2.29 -0.43
C ASN A 169 -10.77 2.86 0.75
N GLY A 170 -10.33 2.00 1.68
CA GLY A 170 -9.54 2.38 2.86
C GLY A 170 -8.04 2.50 2.59
N ARG A 171 -7.55 2.14 1.38
CA ARG A 171 -6.11 2.08 1.05
C ARG A 171 -5.68 3.05 -0.02
N ASN A 172 -6.55 3.94 -0.47
CA ASN A 172 -6.24 4.93 -1.49
C ASN A 172 -6.44 6.35 -0.95
N VAL A 173 -6.23 7.32 -1.83
CA VAL A 173 -6.43 8.75 -1.54
C VAL A 173 -7.55 9.36 -2.39
N TRP A 174 -8.25 8.55 -3.18
CA TRP A 174 -9.23 9.03 -4.15
C TRP A 174 -10.60 9.26 -3.50
N ARG A 175 -11.26 10.31 -3.95
CA ARG A 175 -12.68 10.52 -3.70
C ARG A 175 -13.47 9.39 -4.36
N ALA A 176 -14.43 8.82 -3.65
CA ALA A 176 -15.29 7.79 -4.19
C ALA A 176 -16.38 8.39 -5.10
N ASP A 177 -16.70 7.72 -6.20
CA ASP A 177 -17.93 7.98 -6.94
C ASP A 177 -19.10 7.33 -6.17
N LEU A 178 -19.75 8.13 -5.32
CA LEU A 178 -20.81 7.64 -4.43
C LEU A 178 -22.07 7.25 -5.19
N THR A 179 -22.29 7.77 -6.38
CA THR A 179 -23.44 7.36 -7.23
C THR A 179 -23.26 5.93 -7.70
N GLU A 180 -22.04 5.56 -8.07
CA GLU A 180 -21.69 4.18 -8.42
C GLU A 180 -21.80 3.24 -7.21
N LYS A 181 -21.28 3.66 -6.04
CA LYS A 181 -21.36 2.86 -4.81
C LYS A 181 -22.79 2.64 -4.33
N TYR A 182 -23.62 3.65 -4.42
CA TYR A 182 -25.05 3.52 -4.14
C TYR A 182 -25.72 2.51 -5.07
N ALA A 183 -25.48 2.60 -6.40
CA ALA A 183 -26.04 1.68 -7.37
C ALA A 183 -25.60 0.22 -7.12
N GLN A 184 -24.40 0.00 -6.62
CA GLN A 184 -23.86 -1.33 -6.32
C GLN A 184 -24.63 -2.05 -5.21
N ILE A 185 -25.22 -1.33 -4.25
CA ILE A 185 -25.78 -1.93 -3.03
C ILE A 185 -27.28 -1.67 -2.80
N LYS A 186 -27.87 -0.69 -3.48
CA LYS A 186 -29.27 -0.26 -3.26
C LYS A 186 -30.29 -1.41 -3.29
N ASP A 187 -30.07 -2.42 -4.14
CA ASP A 187 -31.02 -3.49 -4.38
C ASP A 187 -31.12 -4.51 -3.23
N ILE A 188 -30.21 -4.46 -2.27
CA ILE A 188 -30.25 -5.31 -1.06
C ILE A 188 -30.70 -4.55 0.20
N VAL A 189 -30.93 -3.24 0.11
CA VAL A 189 -31.45 -2.43 1.20
C VAL A 189 -32.85 -2.95 1.59
N GLY A 190 -33.07 -3.11 2.90
CA GLY A 190 -34.32 -3.65 3.45
C GLY A 190 -34.53 -5.16 3.31
N LYS A 191 -33.61 -5.86 2.62
CA LYS A 191 -33.67 -7.34 2.48
C LYS A 191 -32.82 -8.07 3.50
N ARG A 192 -31.93 -7.37 4.18
CA ARG A 192 -31.09 -7.84 5.32
C ARG A 192 -30.57 -6.66 6.11
N ASP A 193 -30.07 -6.93 7.31
CA ASP A 193 -29.31 -5.94 8.07
C ASP A 193 -28.02 -5.59 7.33
N LEU A 194 -27.81 -4.29 7.09
CA LEU A 194 -26.72 -3.76 6.25
C LEU A 194 -25.96 -2.66 6.97
N TRP A 195 -24.64 -2.77 6.99
CA TRP A 195 -23.75 -1.68 7.34
C TRP A 195 -22.93 -1.23 6.13
N VAL A 196 -22.75 0.07 5.96
CA VAL A 196 -21.79 0.62 5.00
C VAL A 196 -20.47 0.89 5.71
N ALA A 197 -19.39 0.47 5.12
CA ALA A 197 -18.06 0.52 5.72
C ALA A 197 -16.97 0.89 4.71
N SER A 198 -15.78 1.24 5.23
CA SER A 198 -14.56 1.22 4.42
C SER A 198 -14.15 -0.21 4.13
N SER A 199 -13.47 -0.42 3.00
CA SER A 199 -13.02 -1.75 2.54
C SER A 199 -12.05 -2.42 3.53
N CYS A 200 -11.31 -1.61 4.27
CA CYS A 200 -10.39 -2.00 5.34
C CYS A 200 -10.20 -0.81 6.30
N SER A 201 -9.28 -0.93 7.25
CA SER A 201 -8.93 0.16 8.16
C SER A 201 -8.48 1.41 7.43
N LEU A 202 -8.98 2.57 7.83
CA LEU A 202 -8.55 3.88 7.32
C LEU A 202 -7.11 4.26 7.74
N LEU A 203 -6.45 3.43 8.53
CA LEU A 203 -5.02 3.56 8.87
C LEU A 203 -4.11 3.60 7.63
N HIS A 204 -4.55 3.02 6.52
CA HIS A 204 -3.81 3.00 5.26
C HIS A 204 -4.03 4.24 4.39
N SER A 205 -4.86 5.18 4.81
CA SER A 205 -5.12 6.46 4.15
C SER A 205 -4.57 7.60 5.00
N PRO A 206 -4.07 8.72 4.40
CA PRO A 206 -3.70 9.90 5.18
C PRO A 206 -4.89 10.43 5.98
N ILE A 207 -4.64 11.20 7.03
CA ILE A 207 -5.68 11.56 8.01
C ILE A 207 -6.65 12.60 7.45
N ASP A 208 -6.15 13.78 7.04
CA ASP A 208 -7.00 14.91 6.67
C ASP A 208 -6.47 15.65 5.45
N LEU A 209 -7.31 15.77 4.42
CA LEU A 209 -7.02 16.52 3.20
C LEU A 209 -7.02 18.04 3.40
N SER A 210 -7.70 18.55 4.44
CA SER A 210 -7.83 20.00 4.66
C SER A 210 -6.48 20.68 4.86
N VAL A 211 -5.54 19.98 5.50
CA VAL A 211 -4.18 20.47 5.79
C VAL A 211 -3.24 20.53 4.57
N GLU A 212 -3.66 19.98 3.43
CA GLU A 212 -2.91 20.07 2.17
C GLU A 212 -3.16 21.40 1.50
N THR A 213 -2.30 22.38 1.77
CA THR A 213 -2.45 23.77 1.31
C THR A 213 -1.74 24.08 0.00
N ARG A 214 -0.85 23.20 -0.48
CA ARG A 214 -0.07 23.38 -1.71
C ARG A 214 -0.62 22.64 -2.92
N LEU A 215 -1.59 21.77 -2.73
CA LEU A 215 -2.24 21.08 -3.85
C LEU A 215 -3.08 22.07 -4.64
N ASP A 216 -2.99 21.96 -5.96
CA ASP A 216 -3.90 22.65 -6.87
C ASP A 216 -5.36 22.31 -6.54
N ALA A 217 -6.26 23.28 -6.66
CA ALA A 217 -7.66 23.13 -6.23
C ALA A 217 -8.40 22.05 -7.01
N GLU A 218 -8.16 21.93 -8.32
CA GLU A 218 -8.76 20.87 -9.15
C GLU A 218 -8.27 19.51 -8.69
N VAL A 219 -6.95 19.32 -8.58
CA VAL A 219 -6.34 18.05 -8.14
C VAL A 219 -6.79 17.68 -6.73
N LYS A 220 -6.80 18.66 -5.81
CA LYS A 220 -7.28 18.45 -4.44
C LYS A 220 -8.73 17.98 -4.40
N SER A 221 -9.58 18.44 -5.31
CA SER A 221 -10.99 18.03 -5.38
C SER A 221 -11.19 16.55 -5.72
N TRP A 222 -10.18 15.90 -6.29
CA TRP A 222 -10.23 14.46 -6.63
C TRP A 222 -9.89 13.55 -5.45
N PHE A 223 -9.43 14.10 -4.33
CA PHE A 223 -8.92 13.34 -3.20
C PHE A 223 -9.92 13.26 -2.05
N ALA A 224 -9.82 12.19 -1.28
CA ALA A 224 -10.47 11.98 0.00
C ALA A 224 -9.53 11.18 0.92
N PHE A 225 -9.15 11.80 2.04
CA PHE A 225 -8.35 11.15 3.09
C PHE A 225 -9.29 10.56 4.16
N ALA A 226 -8.78 10.02 5.24
CA ALA A 226 -9.58 9.27 6.22
C ALA A 226 -10.80 10.05 6.76
N LEU A 227 -10.64 11.35 7.08
CA LEU A 227 -11.76 12.17 7.53
C LEU A 227 -12.80 12.38 6.42
N GLN A 228 -12.37 12.61 5.18
CA GLN A 228 -13.28 12.76 4.06
C GLN A 228 -13.95 11.42 3.70
N LYS A 229 -13.26 10.29 3.80
CA LYS A 229 -13.84 8.94 3.59
C LYS A 229 -14.89 8.62 4.65
N ARG A 230 -14.72 9.05 5.90
CA ARG A 230 -15.77 8.97 6.92
C ARG A 230 -17.00 9.78 6.52
N HIS A 231 -16.81 10.94 5.90
CA HIS A 231 -17.93 11.75 5.38
C HIS A 231 -18.63 11.03 4.21
N GLU A 232 -17.88 10.38 3.30
CA GLU A 232 -18.44 9.55 2.24
C GLU A 232 -19.35 8.44 2.77
N LEU A 233 -18.95 7.77 3.85
CA LEU A 233 -19.77 6.75 4.51
C LEU A 233 -21.08 7.35 5.08
N ALA A 234 -21.03 8.55 5.65
CA ALA A 234 -22.22 9.23 6.17
C ALA A 234 -23.19 9.60 5.04
N LEU A 235 -22.71 10.18 3.94
CA LEU A 235 -23.50 10.51 2.77
C LEU A 235 -24.19 9.25 2.18
N LEU A 236 -23.43 8.17 2.05
CA LEU A 236 -23.95 6.92 1.49
C LEU A 236 -25.02 6.31 2.41
N ARG A 237 -24.79 6.28 3.72
CA ARG A 237 -25.78 5.84 4.72
C ARG A 237 -27.08 6.65 4.62
N ASP A 238 -26.96 7.96 4.55
CA ASP A 238 -28.13 8.85 4.56
C ASP A 238 -28.95 8.69 3.27
N ALA A 239 -28.27 8.54 2.13
CA ALA A 239 -28.95 8.27 0.86
C ALA A 239 -29.62 6.88 0.82
N LEU A 240 -29.00 5.85 1.38
CA LEU A 240 -29.59 4.49 1.43
C LEU A 240 -30.81 4.45 2.37
N ASN A 241 -30.85 5.28 3.41
CA ASN A 241 -31.98 5.37 4.33
C ASN A 241 -33.13 6.24 3.81
N SER A 242 -32.83 7.32 3.09
CA SER A 242 -33.85 8.29 2.62
C SER A 242 -34.30 8.07 1.17
N GLY A 243 -33.45 7.45 0.35
CA GLY A 243 -33.64 7.40 -1.11
C GLY A 243 -33.20 8.68 -1.85
N ASP A 244 -32.80 9.74 -1.14
CA ASP A 244 -32.30 10.98 -1.74
C ASP A 244 -30.82 10.86 -2.10
N THR A 245 -30.51 11.01 -3.40
CA THR A 245 -29.17 10.85 -3.94
C THR A 245 -28.51 12.17 -4.37
N ALA A 246 -29.14 13.33 -4.12
CA ALA A 246 -28.64 14.62 -4.57
C ALA A 246 -27.22 14.93 -4.03
N ALA A 247 -27.01 14.70 -2.73
CA ALA A 247 -25.68 14.89 -2.10
C ALA A 247 -24.62 13.91 -2.65
N LEU A 248 -25.01 12.70 -3.07
CA LEU A 248 -24.09 11.76 -3.73
C LEU A 248 -23.63 12.27 -5.08
N ALA A 249 -24.54 12.83 -5.86
CA ALA A 249 -24.23 13.38 -7.19
C ALA A 249 -23.28 14.59 -7.07
N GLU A 250 -23.57 15.50 -6.14
CA GLU A 250 -22.71 16.67 -5.86
C GLU A 250 -21.30 16.21 -5.42
N TRP A 251 -21.21 15.25 -4.50
CA TRP A 251 -19.93 14.73 -4.05
C TRP A 251 -19.16 14.05 -5.18
N SER A 252 -19.82 13.30 -6.05
CA SER A 252 -19.19 12.52 -7.13
C SER A 252 -18.74 13.37 -8.32
N ALA A 253 -19.29 14.56 -8.50
CA ALA A 253 -19.04 15.39 -9.68
C ALA A 253 -17.54 15.66 -9.97
N PRO A 254 -16.67 16.00 -8.99
CA PRO A 254 -15.24 16.23 -9.27
C PRO A 254 -14.51 14.99 -9.77
N ILE A 255 -14.79 13.79 -9.22
CA ILE A 255 -14.12 12.56 -9.65
C ILE A 255 -14.64 12.09 -11.00
N GLN A 256 -15.89 12.38 -11.33
CA GLN A 256 -16.45 12.13 -12.67
C GLN A 256 -15.83 13.08 -13.71
N ALA A 257 -15.70 14.38 -13.39
CA ALA A 257 -15.05 15.36 -14.25
C ALA A 257 -13.57 15.04 -14.51
N ARG A 258 -12.87 14.44 -13.54
CA ARG A 258 -11.49 14.00 -13.67
C ARG A 258 -11.27 13.11 -14.91
N ARG A 259 -12.26 12.29 -15.29
CA ARG A 259 -12.18 11.38 -16.44
C ARG A 259 -11.91 12.09 -17.78
N HIS A 260 -12.15 13.40 -17.84
CA HIS A 260 -11.98 14.22 -19.05
C HIS A 260 -10.91 15.33 -18.87
N SER A 261 -10.21 15.37 -17.73
CA SER A 261 -9.21 16.39 -17.47
C SER A 261 -7.95 16.17 -18.32
N THR A 262 -7.46 17.24 -18.95
CA THR A 262 -6.18 17.25 -19.68
C THR A 262 -4.96 16.99 -18.79
N ARG A 263 -5.11 17.09 -17.47
CA ARG A 263 -4.05 16.74 -16.51
C ARG A 263 -3.93 15.23 -16.33
N VAL A 264 -4.96 14.49 -16.71
CA VAL A 264 -5.02 13.03 -16.56
C VAL A 264 -4.56 12.33 -17.83
N HIS A 265 -4.88 12.89 -18.98
CA HIS A 265 -4.64 12.29 -20.30
C HIS A 265 -3.54 13.00 -21.05
N ASN A 266 -2.56 12.23 -21.54
CA ASN A 266 -1.49 12.70 -22.40
C ASN A 266 -1.48 11.89 -23.71
N PRO A 267 -1.98 12.46 -24.83
CA PRO A 267 -2.09 11.74 -26.10
C PRO A 267 -0.75 11.18 -26.62
N ALA A 268 0.37 11.83 -26.28
CA ALA A 268 1.70 11.34 -26.69
C ALA A 268 2.08 10.07 -25.92
N VAL A 269 1.74 9.98 -24.63
CA VAL A 269 1.92 8.77 -23.82
C VAL A 269 1.02 7.66 -24.29
N GLU A 270 -0.26 7.95 -24.53
CA GLU A 270 -1.23 6.98 -25.04
C GLU A 270 -0.80 6.38 -26.38
N LYS A 271 -0.37 7.24 -27.33
CA LYS A 271 0.17 6.81 -28.62
C LYS A 271 1.40 5.91 -28.47
N ARG A 272 2.31 6.27 -27.58
CA ARG A 272 3.52 5.50 -27.34
C ARG A 272 3.19 4.15 -26.69
N LEU A 273 2.26 4.13 -25.73
CA LEU A 273 1.79 2.91 -25.08
C LEU A 273 1.16 1.93 -26.07
N ALA A 274 0.32 2.46 -26.99
CA ALA A 274 -0.32 1.66 -28.03
C ALA A 274 0.66 1.09 -29.07
N ALA A 275 1.85 1.68 -29.21
CA ALA A 275 2.88 1.23 -30.11
C ALA A 275 3.79 0.12 -29.54
N ILE A 276 3.60 -0.26 -28.26
CA ILE A 276 4.41 -1.34 -27.63
C ILE A 276 4.10 -2.68 -28.30
N THR A 277 5.17 -3.38 -28.64
CA THR A 277 5.13 -4.71 -29.23
C THR A 277 5.86 -5.73 -28.36
N ALA A 278 5.73 -7.01 -28.67
CA ALA A 278 6.49 -8.06 -27.97
C ALA A 278 8.02 -7.89 -28.13
N GLN A 279 8.46 -7.25 -29.22
CA GLN A 279 9.87 -6.99 -29.49
C GLN A 279 10.48 -6.00 -28.48
N ASP A 280 9.71 -5.04 -27.95
CA ASP A 280 10.20 -4.06 -26.98
C ASP A 280 10.57 -4.69 -25.62
N SER A 281 10.10 -5.90 -25.33
CA SER A 281 10.49 -6.68 -24.16
C SER A 281 11.72 -7.56 -24.37
N GLN A 282 12.28 -7.60 -25.57
CA GLN A 282 13.40 -8.43 -25.91
C GLN A 282 14.69 -7.60 -26.04
N ARG A 283 15.80 -8.15 -25.58
CA ARG A 283 17.11 -7.56 -25.80
C ARG A 283 17.64 -7.93 -27.17
N ALA A 284 18.42 -7.05 -27.80
CA ALA A 284 19.03 -7.28 -29.10
C ALA A 284 19.95 -8.52 -29.12
N ASN A 285 20.63 -8.79 -28.01
CA ASN A 285 21.55 -9.92 -27.87
C ASN A 285 21.20 -10.80 -26.67
N VAL A 286 21.45 -12.10 -26.78
CA VAL A 286 21.33 -13.07 -25.70
C VAL A 286 22.39 -12.82 -24.61
N TYR A 287 22.17 -13.39 -23.42
CA TYR A 287 23.03 -13.13 -22.25
C TYR A 287 24.52 -13.44 -22.52
N GLU A 288 24.84 -14.55 -23.18
CA GLU A 288 26.18 -15.01 -23.42
C GLU A 288 26.98 -13.98 -24.24
N VAL A 289 26.38 -13.44 -25.29
CA VAL A 289 27.00 -12.40 -26.15
C VAL A 289 27.25 -11.12 -25.37
N ARG A 290 26.25 -10.70 -24.59
CA ARG A 290 26.38 -9.49 -23.76
C ARG A 290 27.42 -9.66 -22.65
N ALA A 291 27.45 -10.81 -21.98
CA ALA A 291 28.39 -11.10 -20.89
C ALA A 291 29.83 -11.10 -21.40
N GLU A 292 30.07 -11.63 -22.61
CA GLU A 292 31.40 -11.61 -23.25
C GLU A 292 31.84 -10.17 -23.57
N ALA A 293 30.97 -9.38 -24.19
CA ALA A 293 31.24 -7.98 -24.51
C ALA A 293 31.54 -7.16 -23.25
N GLN A 294 30.77 -7.36 -22.18
CA GLN A 294 30.95 -6.69 -20.87
C GLN A 294 32.28 -7.08 -20.22
N ARG A 295 32.65 -8.37 -20.23
CA ARG A 295 33.97 -8.84 -19.72
C ARG A 295 35.12 -8.20 -20.47
N ALA A 296 35.04 -8.16 -21.81
CA ALA A 296 36.06 -7.54 -22.63
C ALA A 296 36.20 -6.03 -22.36
N ARG A 297 35.08 -5.32 -22.14
CA ARG A 297 35.07 -3.88 -21.90
C ARG A 297 35.55 -3.52 -20.51
N PHE A 298 34.94 -4.10 -19.48
CA PHE A 298 35.16 -3.67 -18.09
C PHE A 298 36.36 -4.32 -17.43
N LYS A 299 36.79 -5.48 -17.91
CA LYS A 299 37.96 -6.22 -17.40
C LYS A 299 37.93 -6.42 -15.89
N LEU A 300 36.73 -6.61 -15.32
CA LEU A 300 36.54 -6.82 -13.90
C LEU A 300 37.09 -8.18 -13.47
N PRO A 301 37.49 -8.32 -12.18
CA PRO A 301 37.86 -9.63 -11.63
C PRO A 301 36.69 -10.60 -11.65
N ALA A 302 36.95 -11.90 -11.42
CA ALA A 302 35.90 -12.92 -11.41
C ALA A 302 34.77 -12.62 -10.36
N TRP A 303 35.16 -11.99 -9.27
CA TRP A 303 34.25 -11.60 -8.16
C TRP A 303 34.42 -10.11 -7.87
N PRO A 304 33.84 -9.22 -8.67
CA PRO A 304 33.99 -7.79 -8.47
C PRO A 304 33.24 -7.31 -7.25
N THR A 305 33.87 -6.41 -6.51
CA THR A 305 33.26 -5.76 -5.33
C THR A 305 32.55 -4.47 -5.72
N THR A 306 31.38 -4.24 -5.11
CA THR A 306 30.58 -3.01 -5.27
C THR A 306 29.67 -2.80 -4.06
N THR A 307 29.06 -1.62 -3.93
CA THR A 307 27.96 -1.38 -2.98
C THR A 307 26.62 -1.39 -3.70
N ILE A 308 25.50 -1.37 -2.94
CA ILE A 308 24.15 -1.31 -3.53
C ILE A 308 23.96 0.01 -4.29
N GLY A 309 24.20 1.16 -3.64
CA GLY A 309 24.01 2.47 -4.28
C GLY A 309 24.08 3.65 -3.32
N SER A 310 23.17 3.70 -2.35
CA SER A 310 23.10 4.81 -1.39
C SER A 310 24.14 4.70 -0.28
N PHE A 311 24.70 5.85 0.10
CA PHE A 311 25.48 6.03 1.32
C PHE A 311 24.65 6.69 2.42
N PRO A 312 25.13 6.67 3.70
CA PRO A 312 24.41 7.30 4.80
C PRO A 312 24.13 8.77 4.53
N GLN A 313 22.89 9.18 4.80
CA GLN A 313 22.43 10.54 4.67
C GLN A 313 22.90 11.35 5.90
N THR A 314 24.03 12.05 5.75
CA THR A 314 24.60 12.86 6.84
C THR A 314 23.72 14.09 7.16
N THR A 315 23.97 14.73 8.28
CA THR A 315 23.28 15.98 8.67
C THR A 315 23.50 17.08 7.62
N GLU A 316 24.72 17.17 7.09
CA GLU A 316 25.11 18.15 6.08
C GLU A 316 24.30 17.98 4.78
N ILE A 317 24.19 16.74 4.27
CA ILE A 317 23.39 16.44 3.07
C ILE A 317 21.91 16.78 3.31
N ARG A 318 21.37 16.44 4.48
CA ARG A 318 19.97 16.75 4.83
C ARG A 318 19.73 18.26 4.91
N THR A 319 20.65 19.00 5.51
CA THR A 319 20.58 20.47 5.62
C THR A 319 20.64 21.09 4.24
N LEU A 320 21.58 20.65 3.39
CA LEU A 320 21.74 21.16 2.02
C LEU A 320 20.42 21.02 1.21
N ARG A 321 19.78 19.86 1.25
CA ARG A 321 18.49 19.63 0.59
C ARG A 321 17.36 20.47 1.20
N LEU A 322 17.33 20.58 2.53
CA LEU A 322 16.31 21.37 3.22
C LEU A 322 16.41 22.86 2.89
N ASP A 323 17.62 23.42 2.86
CA ASP A 323 17.87 24.82 2.55
C ASP A 323 17.54 25.13 1.09
N PHE A 324 17.87 24.23 0.17
CA PHE A 324 17.43 24.33 -1.22
C PHE A 324 15.90 24.31 -1.33
N LYS A 325 15.23 23.36 -0.68
CA LYS A 325 13.76 23.25 -0.69
C LYS A 325 13.06 24.46 -0.07
N LYS A 326 13.69 25.14 0.89
CA LYS A 326 13.18 26.38 1.51
C LYS A 326 13.51 27.64 0.72
N GLY A 327 14.32 27.55 -0.33
CA GLY A 327 14.80 28.71 -1.10
C GLY A 327 15.92 29.50 -0.42
N ASN A 328 16.52 28.97 0.65
CA ASN A 328 17.65 29.57 1.35
C ASN A 328 18.97 29.35 0.59
N LEU A 329 19.01 28.41 -0.33
CA LEU A 329 20.16 28.07 -1.15
C LEU A 329 19.73 28.04 -2.62
N ASP A 330 20.54 28.70 -3.48
CA ASP A 330 20.30 28.65 -4.92
C ASP A 330 20.71 27.32 -5.56
N ALA A 331 20.24 27.07 -6.78
CA ALA A 331 20.46 25.82 -7.49
C ALA A 331 21.95 25.51 -7.74
N ASN A 332 22.78 26.52 -8.01
CA ASN A 332 24.21 26.31 -8.29
C ASN A 332 24.96 25.90 -7.04
N ASN A 333 24.74 26.59 -5.93
CA ASN A 333 25.33 26.25 -4.64
C ASN A 333 24.84 24.87 -4.14
N TYR A 334 23.56 24.54 -4.33
CA TYR A 334 23.04 23.21 -4.04
C TYR A 334 23.78 22.13 -4.87
N ARG A 335 23.89 22.32 -6.19
CA ARG A 335 24.58 21.36 -7.08
C ARG A 335 26.03 21.19 -6.70
N THR A 336 26.73 22.29 -6.39
CA THR A 336 28.13 22.23 -5.94
C THR A 336 28.28 21.43 -4.64
N GLY A 337 27.38 21.66 -3.68
CA GLY A 337 27.38 20.89 -2.43
C GLY A 337 27.15 19.40 -2.63
N ILE A 338 26.17 19.02 -3.45
CA ILE A 338 25.93 17.61 -3.80
C ILE A 338 27.12 16.99 -4.55
N ALA A 339 27.71 17.74 -5.49
CA ALA A 339 28.89 17.28 -6.24
C ALA A 339 30.07 16.95 -5.30
N GLU A 340 30.31 17.76 -4.28
CA GLU A 340 31.39 17.50 -3.32
C GLU A 340 31.14 16.20 -2.52
N HIS A 341 29.89 15.95 -2.07
CA HIS A 341 29.56 14.70 -1.40
C HIS A 341 29.71 13.47 -2.33
N ILE A 342 29.35 13.58 -3.61
CA ILE A 342 29.59 12.54 -4.60
C ILE A 342 31.08 12.28 -4.76
N LYS A 343 31.90 13.35 -4.86
CA LYS A 343 33.36 13.24 -4.96
C LYS A 343 33.95 12.52 -3.75
N GLN A 344 33.54 12.89 -2.54
CA GLN A 344 33.99 12.20 -1.31
C GLN A 344 33.61 10.72 -1.34
N ALA A 345 32.40 10.37 -1.79
CA ALA A 345 31.95 9.00 -1.92
C ALA A 345 32.80 8.20 -2.93
N ILE A 346 33.17 8.78 -4.05
CA ILE A 346 34.06 8.14 -5.04
C ILE A 346 35.47 7.90 -4.45
N VAL A 347 36.07 8.93 -3.88
CA VAL A 347 37.41 8.84 -3.25
C VAL A 347 37.47 7.77 -2.18
N GLU A 348 36.45 7.68 -1.32
CA GLU A 348 36.42 6.68 -0.26
C GLU A 348 36.28 5.25 -0.81
N GLN A 349 35.48 5.04 -1.83
CA GLN A 349 35.33 3.75 -2.48
C GLN A 349 36.63 3.30 -3.17
N GLU A 350 37.38 4.23 -3.79
CA GLU A 350 38.69 3.94 -4.35
C GLU A 350 39.69 3.57 -3.26
N ARG A 351 39.70 4.30 -2.14
CA ARG A 351 40.55 4.01 -0.98
C ARG A 351 40.26 2.63 -0.40
N LEU A 352 38.99 2.20 -0.40
CA LEU A 352 38.58 0.87 0.06
C LEU A 352 38.85 -0.24 -0.96
N GLY A 353 39.26 0.10 -2.18
CA GLY A 353 39.61 -0.86 -3.22
C GLY A 353 38.43 -1.50 -3.93
N LEU A 354 37.24 -0.88 -3.93
CA LEU A 354 36.09 -1.40 -4.68
C LEU A 354 36.34 -1.40 -6.18
N ASP A 355 35.81 -2.39 -6.88
CA ASP A 355 36.02 -2.60 -8.33
C ASP A 355 35.01 -1.80 -9.17
N VAL A 356 33.75 -1.72 -8.74
CA VAL A 356 32.68 -0.94 -9.39
C VAL A 356 32.12 0.05 -8.38
N LEU A 357 32.18 1.33 -8.73
CA LEU A 357 31.81 2.40 -7.81
C LEU A 357 30.35 2.84 -8.02
N VAL A 358 29.82 3.60 -7.07
CA VAL A 358 28.50 4.25 -7.14
C VAL A 358 28.65 5.72 -6.74
N HIS A 359 27.75 6.61 -7.21
CA HIS A 359 27.80 8.02 -6.84
C HIS A 359 27.30 8.33 -5.41
N GLY A 360 26.68 7.35 -4.71
CA GLY A 360 26.29 7.46 -3.30
C GLY A 360 24.91 8.07 -3.06
N GLU A 361 24.22 8.56 -4.08
CA GLU A 361 22.82 9.08 -4.03
C GLU A 361 22.60 10.26 -3.07
N ALA A 362 23.57 11.17 -2.95
CA ALA A 362 23.48 12.32 -2.05
C ALA A 362 22.32 13.27 -2.39
N GLU A 363 21.92 13.34 -3.65
CA GLU A 363 20.81 14.16 -4.14
C GLU A 363 19.43 13.62 -3.77
N ARG A 364 19.32 12.34 -3.39
CA ARG A 364 18.04 11.65 -3.18
C ARG A 364 17.67 11.60 -1.70
N ASN A 365 16.42 11.91 -1.40
CA ASN A 365 15.83 11.74 -0.06
C ASN A 365 15.19 10.35 0.10
N ASP A 366 14.46 9.92 -0.92
CA ASP A 366 13.79 8.62 -1.02
C ASP A 366 13.85 8.13 -2.46
N MET A 367 13.99 6.82 -2.64
CA MET A 367 14.18 6.23 -3.96
C MET A 367 12.94 6.29 -4.86
N VAL A 368 11.75 6.51 -4.31
CA VAL A 368 10.50 6.62 -5.08
C VAL A 368 10.09 8.07 -5.25
N GLU A 369 10.13 8.87 -4.16
CA GLU A 369 9.81 10.30 -4.18
C GLU A 369 10.72 11.03 -5.18
N TYR A 370 12.03 10.78 -5.16
CA TYR A 370 12.97 11.41 -6.07
C TYR A 370 12.63 11.21 -7.55
N PHE A 371 12.32 9.97 -7.96
CA PHE A 371 11.95 9.70 -9.36
C PHE A 371 10.60 10.29 -9.71
N GLY A 372 9.61 10.18 -8.82
CA GLY A 372 8.30 10.76 -9.04
C GLY A 372 8.32 12.29 -9.20
N GLU A 373 9.18 13.01 -8.45
CA GLU A 373 9.36 14.47 -8.57
C GLU A 373 9.87 14.91 -9.95
N HIS A 374 10.48 13.98 -10.72
CA HIS A 374 11.01 14.25 -12.05
C HIS A 374 10.15 13.65 -13.19
N LEU A 375 8.98 13.12 -12.86
CA LEU A 375 8.04 12.56 -13.81
C LEU A 375 6.74 13.38 -13.82
N ASP A 376 6.22 13.66 -15.01
CA ASP A 376 4.87 14.18 -15.15
C ASP A 376 3.85 13.10 -14.76
N GLY A 377 2.65 13.51 -14.39
CA GLY A 377 1.60 12.61 -13.95
C GLY A 377 1.65 12.24 -12.46
N PHE A 378 2.63 12.76 -11.71
CA PHE A 378 2.76 12.60 -10.26
C PHE A 378 2.43 13.89 -9.51
N VAL A 379 1.87 13.75 -8.31
CA VAL A 379 1.76 14.85 -7.33
C VAL A 379 2.18 14.37 -5.94
N PHE A 380 2.56 15.35 -5.11
CA PHE A 380 3.09 15.11 -3.76
C PHE A 380 2.28 15.89 -2.73
N THR A 381 2.00 15.25 -1.61
CA THR A 381 1.35 15.86 -0.46
C THR A 381 2.39 16.48 0.49
N GLN A 382 1.95 17.38 1.36
CA GLN A 382 2.77 17.90 2.47
C GLN A 382 2.68 16.97 3.68
N ASN A 383 1.48 16.50 4.01
CA ASN A 383 1.14 15.79 5.23
C ASN A 383 0.50 14.39 4.98
N GLY A 384 0.58 13.90 3.75
CA GLY A 384 -0.02 12.62 3.34
C GLY A 384 0.70 11.39 3.86
N TRP A 385 1.07 11.39 5.14
CA TRP A 385 1.77 10.29 5.79
C TRP A 385 0.83 9.12 6.07
N VAL A 386 1.31 7.92 5.78
CA VAL A 386 0.64 6.66 6.11
C VAL A 386 1.62 5.71 6.79
N GLN A 387 1.10 4.78 7.57
CA GLN A 387 1.90 3.75 8.21
C GLN A 387 2.49 2.79 7.15
N SER A 388 3.76 2.45 7.31
CA SER A 388 4.48 1.48 6.50
C SER A 388 4.82 0.24 7.34
N TYR A 389 6.10 -0.04 7.59
CA TYR A 389 6.52 -1.19 8.39
C TYR A 389 6.67 -0.81 9.87
N GLY A 390 6.00 -1.54 10.76
CA GLY A 390 6.09 -1.28 12.19
C GLY A 390 5.76 0.17 12.53
N SER A 391 6.68 0.89 13.13
CA SER A 391 6.55 2.31 13.49
C SER A 391 6.95 3.30 12.38
N ARG A 392 7.41 2.82 11.22
CA ARG A 392 7.82 3.68 10.11
C ARG A 392 6.59 4.22 9.39
N CYS A 393 6.60 5.52 9.10
CA CYS A 393 5.66 6.17 8.21
C CYS A 393 6.33 6.52 6.87
N VAL A 394 5.54 6.52 5.81
CA VAL A 394 5.93 6.94 4.46
C VAL A 394 4.92 7.95 3.93
N LYS A 395 5.34 8.76 2.98
CA LYS A 395 4.50 9.70 2.26
C LYS A 395 4.54 9.36 0.77
N PRO A 396 3.69 8.42 0.31
CA PRO A 396 3.73 7.94 -1.06
C PRO A 396 3.42 9.05 -2.06
N PRO A 397 4.09 9.09 -3.21
CA PRO A 397 3.65 9.87 -4.36
C PRO A 397 2.26 9.42 -4.83
N ILE A 398 1.54 10.31 -5.50
CA ILE A 398 0.22 10.01 -6.08
C ILE A 398 0.32 10.09 -7.59
N VAL A 399 -0.02 9.02 -8.30
CA VAL A 399 -0.12 8.99 -9.76
C VAL A 399 -1.49 9.52 -10.15
N ILE A 400 -1.57 10.76 -10.65
CA ILE A 400 -2.83 11.40 -11.00
C ILE A 400 -3.21 11.29 -12.49
N GLY A 401 -2.23 11.06 -13.35
CA GLY A 401 -2.42 11.06 -14.81
C GLY A 401 -1.43 10.16 -15.52
N ASP A 402 -1.39 10.27 -16.84
CA ASP A 402 -0.43 9.55 -17.67
C ASP A 402 1.00 10.00 -17.36
N VAL A 403 1.90 9.02 -17.25
CA VAL A 403 3.26 9.26 -16.78
C VAL A 403 4.18 9.51 -17.97
N SER A 404 4.89 10.64 -17.95
CA SER A 404 5.94 10.97 -18.91
C SER A 404 7.20 11.47 -18.22
N ARG A 405 8.33 11.39 -18.91
CA ARG A 405 9.62 11.91 -18.45
C ARG A 405 10.00 13.12 -19.30
N PRO A 406 9.92 14.35 -18.75
CA PRO A 406 10.22 15.57 -19.51
C PRO A 406 11.72 15.77 -19.76
N ALA A 407 12.60 15.26 -18.88
CA ALA A 407 14.04 15.45 -18.95
C ALA A 407 14.81 14.27 -18.35
N PRO A 408 16.11 14.10 -18.66
CA PRO A 408 16.99 13.13 -17.98
C PRO A 408 17.02 13.39 -16.46
N ILE A 409 16.97 12.33 -15.65
CA ILE A 409 16.87 12.43 -14.18
C ILE A 409 18.24 12.29 -13.51
N THR A 410 18.98 11.23 -13.79
CA THR A 410 20.24 10.90 -13.09
C THR A 410 21.48 10.95 -13.95
N VAL A 411 21.35 11.21 -15.25
CA VAL A 411 22.46 11.17 -16.24
C VAL A 411 23.57 12.14 -15.87
N GLU A 412 23.23 13.33 -15.39
CA GLU A 412 24.20 14.34 -14.98
C GLU A 412 25.10 13.84 -13.84
N TRP A 413 24.50 13.30 -12.79
CA TRP A 413 25.23 12.81 -11.63
C TRP A 413 26.05 11.55 -11.95
N ALA A 414 25.51 10.67 -12.81
CA ALA A 414 26.27 9.52 -13.29
C ALA A 414 27.51 9.94 -14.12
N LYS A 415 27.35 10.91 -15.04
CA LYS A 415 28.47 11.46 -15.80
C LYS A 415 29.49 12.16 -14.91
N TYR A 416 29.04 12.96 -13.95
CA TYR A 416 29.92 13.62 -13.01
C TYR A 416 30.72 12.60 -12.19
N ALA A 417 30.06 11.60 -11.60
CA ALA A 417 30.74 10.55 -10.84
C ALA A 417 31.76 9.79 -11.69
N GLN A 418 31.41 9.44 -12.95
CA GLN A 418 32.34 8.77 -13.87
C GLN A 418 33.53 9.67 -14.24
N SER A 419 33.39 11.00 -14.24
CA SER A 419 34.51 11.89 -14.53
C SER A 419 35.56 11.98 -13.41
N LEU A 420 35.26 11.43 -12.25
CA LEU A 420 36.14 11.46 -11.07
C LEU A 420 37.00 10.20 -10.92
N THR A 421 36.79 9.19 -11.75
CA THR A 421 37.46 7.88 -11.63
C THR A 421 37.57 7.17 -12.96
N ASP A 422 38.65 6.34 -13.11
CA ASP A 422 38.82 5.45 -14.23
C ASP A 422 38.11 4.09 -14.06
N LYS A 423 37.62 3.80 -12.84
CA LYS A 423 36.82 2.60 -12.55
C LYS A 423 35.40 2.76 -13.07
N PRO A 424 34.71 1.67 -13.43
CA PRO A 424 33.31 1.74 -13.82
C PRO A 424 32.43 2.28 -12.70
N VAL A 425 31.56 3.25 -13.01
CA VAL A 425 30.53 3.77 -12.09
C VAL A 425 29.19 3.18 -12.49
N LYS A 426 28.54 2.50 -11.54
CA LYS A 426 27.24 1.89 -11.71
C LYS A 426 26.13 2.92 -11.50
N GLY A 427 25.28 3.15 -12.51
CA GLY A 427 24.06 3.95 -12.38
C GLY A 427 23.02 3.23 -11.53
N MET A 428 22.28 4.02 -10.74
CA MET A 428 21.26 3.50 -9.82
C MET A 428 19.88 4.04 -10.18
N LEU A 429 18.96 3.13 -10.48
CA LEU A 429 17.57 3.43 -10.85
C LEU A 429 16.60 2.65 -9.97
N THR A 430 15.47 3.25 -9.66
CA THR A 430 14.34 2.54 -9.08
C THR A 430 13.49 1.95 -10.20
N GLY A 431 13.22 0.67 -10.12
CA GLY A 431 12.44 -0.04 -11.15
C GLY A 431 10.97 0.41 -11.17
N PRO A 432 10.30 0.28 -12.34
CA PRO A 432 8.94 0.78 -12.55
C PRO A 432 7.92 0.12 -11.61
N VAL A 433 8.07 -1.16 -11.31
CA VAL A 433 7.19 -1.88 -10.39
C VAL A 433 7.32 -1.35 -8.97
N THR A 434 8.54 -1.04 -8.52
CA THR A 434 8.78 -0.46 -7.20
C THR A 434 8.16 0.94 -7.10
N ILE A 435 8.35 1.79 -8.12
CA ILE A 435 7.75 3.14 -8.15
C ILE A 435 6.23 3.04 -8.06
N LEU A 436 5.60 2.15 -8.85
CA LEU A 436 4.16 1.95 -8.83
C LEU A 436 3.66 1.42 -7.48
N CYS A 437 4.32 0.38 -6.94
CA CYS A 437 3.86 -0.28 -5.70
C CYS A 437 4.03 0.59 -4.44
N TRP A 438 4.92 1.57 -4.48
CA TRP A 438 5.16 2.51 -3.39
C TRP A 438 4.46 3.85 -3.59
N SER A 439 3.60 3.97 -4.61
CA SER A 439 2.77 5.13 -4.90
C SER A 439 1.29 4.80 -4.68
N PHE A 440 0.48 5.83 -4.49
CA PHE A 440 -0.97 5.71 -4.66
C PHE A 440 -1.29 5.77 -6.15
N PRO A 441 -1.70 4.64 -6.78
CA PRO A 441 -2.00 4.64 -8.20
C PRO A 441 -3.33 5.32 -8.50
N ARG A 442 -3.49 5.80 -9.73
CA ARG A 442 -4.82 6.11 -10.28
C ARG A 442 -5.62 4.81 -10.48
N GLU A 443 -6.93 4.90 -10.40
CA GLU A 443 -7.83 3.72 -10.44
C GLU A 443 -8.70 3.65 -11.71
N ASP A 444 -8.57 4.63 -12.60
CA ASP A 444 -9.29 4.68 -13.88
C ASP A 444 -8.61 3.89 -15.00
N VAL A 445 -7.38 3.45 -14.81
CA VAL A 445 -6.64 2.54 -15.71
C VAL A 445 -6.02 1.39 -14.93
N SER A 446 -5.66 0.31 -15.62
CA SER A 446 -5.05 -0.85 -14.97
C SER A 446 -3.65 -0.53 -14.41
N ARG A 447 -3.26 -1.23 -13.34
CA ARG A 447 -1.89 -1.15 -12.80
C ARG A 447 -0.84 -1.54 -13.85
N GLU A 448 -1.18 -2.46 -14.75
CA GLU A 448 -0.32 -2.84 -15.88
C GLU A 448 -0.07 -1.66 -16.81
N THR A 449 -1.11 -0.88 -17.14
CA THR A 449 -0.98 0.34 -17.94
C THR A 449 -0.04 1.34 -17.31
N ILE A 450 -0.20 1.62 -16.02
CA ILE A 450 0.69 2.55 -15.30
C ILE A 450 2.13 2.01 -15.25
N ALA A 451 2.31 0.71 -14.98
CA ALA A 451 3.64 0.09 -14.97
C ALA A 451 4.34 0.21 -16.33
N LYS A 452 3.62 0.01 -17.44
CA LYS A 452 4.15 0.19 -18.79
C LYS A 452 4.54 1.65 -19.07
N GLN A 453 3.73 2.63 -18.65
CA GLN A 453 4.05 4.05 -18.78
C GLN A 453 5.35 4.41 -18.01
N ILE A 454 5.48 3.96 -16.77
CA ILE A 454 6.70 4.18 -15.97
C ILE A 454 7.89 3.43 -16.61
N ALA A 455 7.69 2.21 -17.11
CA ALA A 455 8.74 1.45 -17.79
C ALA A 455 9.23 2.16 -19.05
N LEU A 456 8.34 2.76 -19.85
CA LEU A 456 8.72 3.58 -20.99
C LEU A 456 9.57 4.80 -20.58
N CYS A 457 9.32 5.39 -19.44
CA CYS A 457 10.15 6.46 -18.87
C CYS A 457 11.54 5.93 -18.48
N CYS A 458 11.61 4.73 -17.91
CA CYS A 458 12.86 4.06 -17.54
C CYS A 458 13.65 3.57 -18.76
N LEU A 459 12.98 3.04 -19.80
CA LEU A 459 13.62 2.58 -21.04
C LEU A 459 14.26 3.73 -21.82
N LEU A 460 13.61 4.89 -21.89
CA LEU A 460 14.25 6.09 -22.44
C LEU A 460 15.49 6.49 -21.67
N TYR A 461 15.51 6.16 -20.40
CA TYR A 461 16.61 6.41 -19.52
C TYR A 461 17.78 5.45 -19.77
N THR A 462 17.49 4.16 -19.98
CA THR A 462 18.50 3.15 -20.33
C THR A 462 19.06 3.35 -21.73
N SER A 463 18.28 3.81 -22.70
CA SER A 463 18.79 4.15 -24.04
C SER A 463 19.65 5.42 -24.07
N ASP A 464 19.42 6.36 -23.13
CA ASP A 464 20.25 7.54 -22.99
C ASP A 464 21.46 7.34 -22.07
N ALA A 465 21.36 6.44 -21.08
CA ALA A 465 22.41 6.19 -20.08
C ALA A 465 23.31 5.01 -20.40
N ALA A 466 22.78 4.04 -20.99
CA ALA A 466 23.49 3.07 -21.71
C ALA A 466 23.32 3.51 -23.15
N ASP A 467 24.17 4.20 -23.73
CA ASP A 467 24.37 3.86 -25.11
C ASP A 467 24.33 2.32 -25.10
N ASP A 468 23.14 1.74 -25.33
CA ASP A 468 22.84 0.30 -25.21
C ASP A 468 23.64 -0.55 -26.20
N ARG A 469 24.65 0.00 -26.69
CA ARG A 469 25.73 -0.59 -27.44
C ARG A 469 26.78 -1.24 -26.53
N ILE A 470 26.44 -1.42 -25.24
CA ILE A 470 27.29 -2.22 -24.34
C ILE A 470 26.58 -3.52 -24.02
#